data_bbcc6339db9ee8361f7a6c1e3161fafc
#
_entry.id   bbcc6339db9ee8361f7a6c1e3161fafc
#
_cell.length_a   1.000
_cell.length_b   1.000
_cell.length_c   1.000
_cell.angle_alpha   90.00
_cell.angle_beta   90.00
_cell.angle_gamma   90.00
#
_symmetry.space_group_name_H-M   'P 1'
#
loop_
_entity.id
_entity.type
_entity.pdbx_description
1 polymer ?
#
loop_
_entity_poly.entity_id
_entity_poly.type
_entity_poly.pdbx_seq_one_letter_code
_entity_poly.pdbx_strand_id
1 'polypeptide(L)'
;MKKRLVTFGLAAVAAVTLLAAGCGEGKNYIKMSYYDETSYEEGANYSTIDENLFYRNERKVDVADPCVVYVNDEKDADYGSYYLYGTTGNTGFFCWKSDDLVNWEGVGYALLYRDLSTPQGKAVSVDSWAPEVIYDGEADKWYMFFSSTPKDSSNSYIPYIAQSDSPAGPFELIDHIDSYTATDGTPLKDIENIETNNSYYYQRYMTFDPLKMSQALEKLGLADMDATSDVLRAIDFHPYVDSSTGDKYLYFNTSVNSYIMGMKMNSWTEPEYGTLTIISKPGYSTPSAAEKDVPNEMNTSVNEAAWITEHGGKYYLTYSTNSYKDKTYQVCQAVADKPLGEFRKLTEAEGGILLSADSALRDDVSGTGHSSIINAGGQDYIIYHAHNSIAEGGSSRHVAVDEIEWIMVKDAQGNDLDVMYANGPTTSVQPLPEFASEYKNIAAQAEVSATGIADGSSVSFLTDGLLSINRYANYDMVETYIKETEFSGETTITLKFDDYKTIRALMVYNSKNMESAFYDIERVEFDCRLEDGTFATKYIDGLAYDIKAYTSTDDIDVLRPASSAIAEFDEIECNEIRITITPATEEQIPVHGFNDLAILAVSEIRVLGK
;
A
#
# COMPACT_ATOMS: atom_id res chain seq x y z
N MET A 1 5.58 -54.24 22.34
CA MET A 1 4.84 -53.00 22.09
C MET A 1 4.72 -52.25 23.39
N LYS A 2 5.64 -51.32 23.66
CA LYS A 2 5.60 -50.44 24.83
C LYS A 2 5.31 -49.04 24.30
N LYS A 3 4.11 -48.52 24.60
CA LYS A 3 3.75 -47.11 24.36
C LYS A 3 4.59 -46.28 25.34
N ARG A 4 5.47 -45.44 24.81
CA ARG A 4 6.06 -44.34 25.57
C ARG A 4 5.06 -43.19 25.56
N LEU A 5 4.53 -42.88 26.73
CA LEU A 5 3.92 -41.57 27.01
C LEU A 5 5.06 -40.55 26.97
N VAL A 6 4.98 -39.64 26.02
CA VAL A 6 5.74 -38.41 26.06
C VAL A 6 4.90 -37.43 26.87
N THR A 7 5.36 -37.14 28.05
CA THR A 7 4.83 -36.08 28.90
C THR A 7 5.33 -34.77 28.29
N PHE A 8 4.46 -34.04 27.67
CA PHE A 8 4.71 -32.63 27.35
C PHE A 8 4.78 -31.91 28.69
N GLY A 9 5.96 -31.45 29.04
CA GLY A 9 6.13 -30.43 30.06
C GLY A 9 5.59 -29.12 29.49
N LEU A 10 4.46 -28.67 29.99
CA LEU A 10 4.10 -27.25 29.89
C LEU A 10 5.23 -26.48 30.59
N ALA A 11 6.11 -25.88 29.83
CA ALA A 11 6.79 -24.68 30.28
C ALA A 11 5.67 -23.65 30.46
N ALA A 12 5.26 -23.41 31.67
CA ALA A 12 4.49 -22.24 32.04
C ALA A 12 5.42 -21.06 31.72
N VAL A 13 5.23 -20.44 30.59
CA VAL A 13 5.56 -19.03 30.43
C VAL A 13 4.79 -18.37 31.57
N ALA A 14 5.50 -17.94 32.58
CA ALA A 14 4.97 -17.05 33.57
C ALA A 14 4.68 -15.75 32.84
N ALA A 15 3.50 -15.64 32.26
CA ALA A 15 2.89 -14.37 32.09
C ALA A 15 2.93 -13.77 33.50
N VAL A 16 3.79 -12.79 33.70
CA VAL A 16 3.70 -11.89 34.84
C VAL A 16 2.44 -11.07 34.60
N THR A 17 1.28 -11.72 34.73
CA THR A 17 0.11 -11.05 35.22
C THR A 17 0.54 -10.58 36.61
N LEU A 18 1.07 -9.40 36.70
CA LEU A 18 0.97 -8.58 37.88
C LEU A 18 -0.54 -8.38 38.13
N LEU A 19 -1.17 -9.46 38.61
CA LEU A 19 -2.30 -9.32 39.49
C LEU A 19 -1.77 -8.39 40.57
N ALA A 20 -2.10 -7.11 40.49
CA ALA A 20 -2.08 -6.19 41.60
C ALA A 20 -3.01 -6.73 42.66
N ALA A 21 -2.57 -7.80 43.36
CA ALA A 21 -3.15 -8.25 44.60
C ALA A 21 -2.66 -7.28 45.66
N GLY A 22 -3.43 -6.21 45.85
CA GLY A 22 -3.53 -5.51 47.08
C GLY A 22 -2.25 -5.07 47.79
N CYS A 23 -1.63 -4.00 47.31
CA CYS A 23 -0.91 -3.04 48.13
C CYS A 23 -0.98 -1.69 47.44
N GLY A 24 -1.84 -0.82 47.94
CA GLY A 24 -1.95 0.59 47.63
C GLY A 24 -1.86 0.95 46.16
N GLU A 25 -2.98 1.19 45.51
CA GLU A 25 -3.02 1.90 44.24
C GLU A 25 -2.22 3.21 44.42
N GLY A 26 -0.95 3.18 44.07
CA GLY A 26 -0.15 4.37 44.03
C GLY A 26 -0.76 5.32 43.00
N LYS A 27 -1.15 6.53 43.41
CA LYS A 27 -1.75 7.57 42.57
C LYS A 27 -0.93 7.92 41.30
N ASN A 28 0.19 7.26 41.08
CA ASN A 28 1.17 7.58 40.06
C ASN A 28 1.23 6.60 38.87
N TYR A 29 0.52 5.48 38.92
CA TYR A 29 0.46 4.58 37.77
C TYR A 29 -0.65 4.97 36.80
N ILE A 30 -0.35 4.96 35.52
CA ILE A 30 -1.31 5.11 34.45
C ILE A 30 -1.95 3.76 34.22
N LYS A 31 -3.27 3.73 34.16
CA LYS A 31 -4.01 2.54 33.75
C LYS A 31 -4.01 2.50 32.21
N MET A 32 -3.36 1.49 31.64
CA MET A 32 -3.46 1.22 30.22
C MET A 32 -4.83 0.65 29.89
N SER A 33 -5.41 1.10 28.77
CA SER A 33 -6.44 0.39 28.04
C SER A 33 -5.68 -0.64 27.24
N TYR A 34 -5.78 -1.90 27.62
CA TYR A 34 -4.78 -2.90 27.30
C TYR A 34 -4.93 -3.46 25.89
N TYR A 35 -3.83 -3.46 25.16
CA TYR A 35 -3.59 -4.30 24.00
C TYR A 35 -2.98 -5.64 24.47
N ASP A 36 -3.70 -6.75 24.32
CA ASP A 36 -3.25 -8.09 24.73
C ASP A 36 -2.60 -8.82 23.56
N GLU A 37 -1.29 -8.94 23.58
CA GLU A 37 -0.50 -9.66 22.59
C GLU A 37 -0.84 -11.15 22.49
N THR A 38 -1.30 -11.76 23.59
CA THR A 38 -1.70 -13.18 23.59
C THR A 38 -2.90 -13.44 22.68
N SER A 39 -3.59 -12.39 22.21
CA SER A 39 -4.67 -12.49 21.23
C SER A 39 -4.19 -12.77 19.79
N TYR A 40 -2.87 -12.84 19.56
CA TYR A 40 -2.25 -13.03 18.26
C TYR A 40 -2.16 -14.47 17.77
N GLU A 41 -2.71 -15.41 18.44
CA GLU A 41 -2.87 -16.76 17.91
C GLU A 41 -3.75 -16.73 16.66
N GLU A 42 -3.45 -17.58 15.69
CA GLU A 42 -4.16 -17.73 14.44
C GLU A 42 -5.69 -17.82 14.67
N GLY A 43 -6.43 -16.78 14.25
CA GLY A 43 -7.86 -16.64 14.52
C GLY A 43 -8.24 -15.86 15.77
N ALA A 44 -7.30 -15.22 16.44
CA ALA A 44 -7.59 -14.36 17.58
C ALA A 44 -8.32 -13.08 17.17
N ASN A 45 -9.18 -12.64 18.08
CA ASN A 45 -10.05 -11.52 17.88
C ASN A 45 -9.27 -10.20 18.03
N TYR A 46 -9.03 -9.51 16.94
CA TYR A 46 -8.37 -8.19 16.89
C TYR A 46 -9.20 -7.05 17.52
N SER A 47 -10.29 -7.36 18.18
CA SER A 47 -11.18 -6.41 18.82
C SER A 47 -10.63 -5.73 20.08
N THR A 48 -9.34 -5.85 20.35
CA THR A 48 -8.71 -5.28 21.54
C THR A 48 -8.01 -3.94 21.30
N ILE A 49 -7.85 -3.52 20.05
CA ILE A 49 -7.34 -2.17 19.73
C ILE A 49 -8.48 -1.16 19.69
N ASP A 50 -8.22 0.07 20.10
CA ASP A 50 -9.16 1.18 19.89
C ASP A 50 -9.13 1.58 18.41
N GLU A 51 -10.15 1.17 17.66
CA GLU A 51 -10.29 1.47 16.23
C GLU A 51 -10.47 2.98 15.93
N ASN A 52 -10.63 3.83 16.95
CA ASN A 52 -10.57 5.28 16.78
C ASN A 52 -9.15 5.86 16.87
N LEU A 53 -8.16 5.04 17.22
CA LEU A 53 -6.75 5.44 17.30
C LEU A 53 -5.86 4.64 16.36
N PHE A 54 -6.21 3.39 16.11
CA PHE A 54 -5.34 2.43 15.44
C PHE A 54 -6.06 1.63 14.38
N TYR A 55 -5.28 1.13 13.44
CA TYR A 55 -5.72 0.12 12.48
C TYR A 55 -4.66 -0.95 12.28
N ARG A 56 -5.03 -1.94 11.49
CA ARG A 56 -4.16 -3.01 11.03
C ARG A 56 -4.53 -3.40 9.62
N ASN A 57 -3.53 -3.70 8.80
CA ASN A 57 -3.74 -4.29 7.48
C ASN A 57 -4.15 -5.76 7.64
N GLU A 58 -5.44 -5.97 7.79
CA GLU A 58 -6.07 -7.27 7.92
C GLU A 58 -6.95 -7.56 6.73
N ARG A 59 -7.28 -8.83 6.56
CA ARG A 59 -8.26 -9.28 5.58
C ARG A 59 -9.67 -8.78 5.90
N LYS A 60 -9.90 -7.46 5.85
CA LYS A 60 -11.23 -6.86 6.03
C LYS A 60 -12.01 -6.80 4.73
N VAL A 61 -11.35 -6.54 3.61
CA VAL A 61 -11.94 -6.41 2.28
C VAL A 61 -11.19 -7.28 1.30
N ASP A 62 -11.84 -8.35 0.84
CA ASP A 62 -11.33 -9.22 -0.21
C ASP A 62 -11.51 -8.54 -1.58
N VAL A 63 -10.47 -7.90 -2.06
CA VAL A 63 -10.42 -7.24 -3.35
C VAL A 63 -9.01 -7.32 -3.94
N ALA A 64 -8.94 -7.47 -5.25
CA ALA A 64 -7.70 -7.33 -5.99
C ALA A 64 -7.71 -6.04 -6.81
N ASP A 65 -6.52 -5.58 -7.20
CA ASP A 65 -6.36 -4.45 -8.11
C ASP A 65 -7.11 -3.20 -7.61
N PRO A 66 -6.81 -2.72 -6.38
CA PRO A 66 -7.58 -1.66 -5.75
C PRO A 66 -7.35 -0.30 -6.42
N CYS A 67 -8.45 0.37 -6.75
CA CYS A 67 -8.49 1.77 -7.14
C CYS A 67 -9.27 2.55 -6.09
N VAL A 68 -8.68 3.60 -5.52
CA VAL A 68 -9.33 4.49 -4.57
C VAL A 68 -9.48 5.87 -5.16
N VAL A 69 -10.68 6.43 -5.03
CA VAL A 69 -10.98 7.80 -5.46
C VAL A 69 -11.57 8.60 -4.30
N TYR A 70 -11.26 9.88 -4.27
CA TYR A 70 -11.83 10.85 -3.33
C TYR A 70 -12.99 11.59 -3.98
N VAL A 71 -14.12 11.70 -3.30
CA VAL A 71 -15.28 12.47 -3.75
C VAL A 71 -15.06 13.93 -3.39
N ASN A 72 -14.62 14.72 -4.35
CA ASN A 72 -14.25 16.12 -4.18
C ASN A 72 -15.26 17.14 -4.74
N ASP A 73 -16.40 16.68 -5.27
CA ASP A 73 -17.49 17.57 -5.64
C ASP A 73 -18.38 17.89 -4.43
N GLU A 74 -18.36 19.14 -3.97
CA GLU A 74 -19.17 19.63 -2.85
C GLU A 74 -20.69 19.46 -3.04
N LYS A 75 -21.14 19.19 -4.26
CA LYS A 75 -22.57 18.94 -4.55
C LYS A 75 -22.94 17.47 -4.39
N ASP A 76 -21.96 16.58 -4.39
CA ASP A 76 -22.19 15.17 -4.18
C ASP A 76 -22.59 14.92 -2.71
N ALA A 77 -23.54 14.02 -2.49
CA ALA A 77 -23.99 13.65 -1.15
C ALA A 77 -22.87 12.96 -0.32
N ASP A 78 -21.90 12.38 -1.01
CA ASP A 78 -20.76 11.67 -0.45
C ASP A 78 -19.46 12.50 -0.43
N TYR A 79 -19.58 13.83 -0.61
CA TYR A 79 -18.44 14.74 -0.52
C TYR A 79 -17.58 14.47 0.73
N GLY A 80 -16.29 14.34 0.54
CA GLY A 80 -15.33 14.08 1.62
C GLY A 80 -15.08 12.60 1.90
N SER A 81 -15.78 11.69 1.22
CA SER A 81 -15.57 10.24 1.38
C SER A 81 -14.67 9.67 0.29
N TYR A 82 -14.18 8.47 0.53
CA TYR A 82 -13.37 7.68 -0.41
C TYR A 82 -14.17 6.49 -0.92
N TYR A 83 -14.03 6.16 -2.18
CA TYR A 83 -14.59 4.96 -2.79
C TYR A 83 -13.47 4.03 -3.25
N LEU A 84 -13.60 2.75 -2.89
CA LEU A 84 -12.71 1.67 -3.30
C LEU A 84 -13.41 0.79 -4.32
N TYR A 85 -12.74 0.52 -5.43
CA TYR A 85 -13.12 -0.43 -6.46
C TYR A 85 -11.99 -1.44 -6.66
N GLY A 86 -12.30 -2.55 -7.34
CA GLY A 86 -11.28 -3.51 -7.74
C GLY A 86 -11.89 -4.76 -8.35
N THR A 87 -11.05 -5.73 -8.64
CA THR A 87 -11.46 -7.02 -9.17
C THR A 87 -12.11 -7.86 -8.08
N THR A 88 -13.40 -8.14 -8.21
CA THR A 88 -14.25 -8.77 -7.17
C THR A 88 -14.99 -10.03 -7.61
N GLY A 89 -14.39 -10.86 -8.45
CA GLY A 89 -14.98 -12.13 -8.88
C GLY A 89 -15.96 -12.01 -10.05
N ASN A 90 -16.94 -12.92 -10.17
CA ASN A 90 -17.70 -13.17 -11.40
C ASN A 90 -19.06 -12.46 -11.49
N THR A 91 -19.40 -11.57 -10.55
CA THR A 91 -20.74 -10.94 -10.51
C THR A 91 -20.71 -9.51 -11.04
N GLY A 92 -19.66 -8.78 -10.76
CA GLY A 92 -19.52 -7.37 -11.09
C GLY A 92 -18.37 -6.74 -10.32
N PHE A 93 -18.16 -5.45 -10.52
CA PHE A 93 -17.29 -4.65 -9.67
C PHE A 93 -18.08 -4.15 -8.47
N PHE A 94 -17.77 -4.69 -7.31
CA PHE A 94 -18.32 -4.22 -6.04
C PHE A 94 -17.53 -2.99 -5.58
N CYS A 95 -18.18 -2.05 -4.90
CA CYS A 95 -17.52 -0.89 -4.32
C CYS A 95 -17.79 -0.76 -2.82
N TRP A 96 -16.84 -0.14 -2.16
CA TRP A 96 -16.87 0.21 -0.74
C TRP A 96 -16.68 1.70 -0.57
N LYS A 97 -17.14 2.23 0.56
CA LYS A 97 -16.98 3.61 0.96
C LYS A 97 -16.24 3.67 2.30
N SER A 98 -15.38 4.68 2.47
CA SER A 98 -14.66 4.95 3.71
C SER A 98 -14.52 6.46 3.93
N ASP A 99 -14.43 6.87 5.20
CA ASP A 99 -14.09 8.22 5.59
C ASP A 99 -12.65 8.32 6.15
N ASP A 100 -11.92 7.17 6.24
CA ASP A 100 -10.61 7.08 6.89
C ASP A 100 -9.57 6.23 6.13
N LEU A 101 -9.90 5.66 4.97
CA LEU A 101 -9.08 4.77 4.13
C LEU A 101 -8.81 3.37 4.72
N VAL A 102 -9.16 3.10 5.96
CA VAL A 102 -8.87 1.82 6.64
C VAL A 102 -10.12 1.04 7.03
N ASN A 103 -11.23 1.72 7.29
CA ASN A 103 -12.51 1.12 7.58
C ASN A 103 -13.46 1.29 6.38
N TRP A 104 -13.78 0.20 5.73
CA TRP A 104 -14.54 0.18 4.48
C TRP A 104 -15.93 -0.41 4.67
N GLU A 105 -16.96 0.35 4.34
CA GLU A 105 -18.36 -0.12 4.32
C GLU A 105 -18.76 -0.51 2.90
N GLY A 106 -19.33 -1.72 2.75
CA GLY A 106 -19.81 -2.20 1.45
C GLY A 106 -21.03 -1.43 0.98
N VAL A 107 -20.94 -0.81 -0.19
CA VAL A 107 -22.03 -0.03 -0.81
C VAL A 107 -22.87 -0.92 -1.73
N GLY A 108 -22.22 -1.67 -2.61
CA GLY A 108 -22.89 -2.52 -3.60
C GLY A 108 -22.08 -2.69 -4.88
N TYR A 109 -22.72 -3.25 -5.90
CA TYR A 109 -22.07 -3.38 -7.21
C TYR A 109 -22.18 -2.07 -8.00
N ALA A 110 -21.04 -1.41 -8.22
CA ALA A 110 -20.95 -0.25 -9.09
C ALA A 110 -21.24 -0.60 -10.55
N LEU A 111 -20.88 -1.82 -10.97
CA LEU A 111 -21.19 -2.35 -12.29
C LEU A 111 -21.44 -3.85 -12.16
N LEU A 112 -22.55 -4.33 -12.73
CA LEU A 112 -22.89 -5.76 -12.78
C LEU A 112 -22.59 -6.34 -14.17
N TYR A 113 -21.87 -7.45 -14.25
CA TYR A 113 -21.54 -8.08 -15.55
C TYR A 113 -22.77 -8.52 -16.32
N ARG A 114 -23.88 -8.89 -15.65
CA ARG A 114 -25.15 -9.18 -16.31
C ARG A 114 -25.74 -7.98 -17.06
N ASP A 115 -25.44 -6.75 -16.60
CA ASP A 115 -25.92 -5.52 -17.21
C ASP A 115 -25.03 -5.12 -18.41
N LEU A 116 -23.83 -5.74 -18.52
CA LEU A 116 -23.02 -5.73 -19.73
C LEU A 116 -23.59 -6.69 -20.76
N SER A 117 -24.86 -6.52 -21.11
CA SER A 117 -25.54 -7.38 -22.06
C SER A 117 -26.22 -6.58 -23.14
N THR A 118 -26.32 -7.20 -24.31
CA THR A 118 -27.05 -6.63 -25.44
C THR A 118 -28.53 -6.50 -25.13
N PRO A 119 -29.27 -5.65 -25.86
CA PRO A 119 -30.72 -5.65 -25.85
C PRO A 119 -31.36 -7.03 -26.14
N GLN A 120 -30.62 -7.93 -26.81
CA GLN A 120 -31.03 -9.30 -27.10
C GLN A 120 -30.59 -10.32 -26.02
N GLY A 121 -30.07 -9.81 -24.89
CA GLY A 121 -29.68 -10.64 -23.75
C GLY A 121 -28.34 -11.39 -23.90
N LYS A 122 -27.48 -11.01 -24.86
CA LYS A 122 -26.14 -11.55 -24.98
C LYS A 122 -25.22 -10.80 -23.99
N ALA A 123 -24.56 -11.48 -23.09
CA ALA A 123 -23.57 -10.87 -22.23
C ALA A 123 -22.39 -10.35 -23.05
N VAL A 124 -22.01 -9.10 -22.82
CA VAL A 124 -20.80 -8.49 -23.43
C VAL A 124 -19.55 -9.02 -22.76
N SER A 125 -19.65 -9.34 -21.46
CA SER A 125 -18.53 -9.78 -20.64
C SER A 125 -18.83 -11.08 -19.90
N VAL A 126 -17.81 -11.88 -19.64
CA VAL A 126 -17.84 -13.06 -18.77
C VAL A 126 -16.86 -12.95 -17.60
N ASP A 127 -15.75 -12.22 -17.80
CA ASP A 127 -14.75 -11.91 -16.79
C ASP A 127 -14.29 -10.48 -17.00
N SER A 128 -14.07 -9.73 -15.93
CA SER A 128 -13.58 -8.36 -16.00
C SER A 128 -12.60 -8.10 -14.86
N TRP A 129 -11.63 -7.21 -15.13
CA TRP A 129 -10.51 -6.95 -14.23
C TRP A 129 -10.16 -5.48 -14.16
N ALA A 130 -9.51 -5.11 -13.03
CA ALA A 130 -8.81 -3.86 -12.79
C ALA A 130 -9.62 -2.62 -13.20
N PRO A 131 -10.79 -2.36 -12.55
CA PRO A 131 -11.53 -1.15 -12.79
C PRO A 131 -10.80 0.04 -12.18
N GLU A 132 -10.60 1.10 -12.96
CA GLU A 132 -10.17 2.40 -12.45
C GLU A 132 -11.20 3.47 -12.75
N VAL A 133 -11.43 4.34 -11.77
CA VAL A 133 -12.51 5.32 -11.76
C VAL A 133 -11.95 6.74 -11.64
N ILE A 134 -12.54 7.67 -12.37
CA ILE A 134 -12.21 9.09 -12.26
C ILE A 134 -13.47 9.95 -12.40
N TYR A 135 -13.51 11.06 -11.66
CA TYR A 135 -14.52 12.10 -11.83
C TYR A 135 -14.08 13.14 -12.85
N ASP A 136 -14.97 13.51 -13.75
CA ASP A 136 -14.80 14.62 -14.69
C ASP A 136 -15.76 15.76 -14.33
N GLY A 137 -15.23 16.79 -13.66
CA GLY A 137 -16.03 17.95 -13.25
C GLY A 137 -16.56 18.81 -14.42
N GLU A 138 -15.99 18.68 -15.63
CA GLU A 138 -16.51 19.37 -16.82
C GLU A 138 -17.73 18.66 -17.38
N ALA A 139 -17.70 17.32 -17.40
CA ALA A 139 -18.80 16.49 -17.86
C ALA A 139 -19.84 16.22 -16.78
N ASP A 140 -19.51 16.47 -15.51
CA ASP A 140 -20.30 16.13 -14.33
C ASP A 140 -20.64 14.61 -14.32
N LYS A 141 -19.60 13.79 -14.51
CA LYS A 141 -19.70 12.33 -14.67
C LYS A 141 -18.52 11.61 -14.03
N TRP A 142 -18.80 10.42 -13.56
CA TRP A 142 -17.81 9.43 -13.21
C TRP A 142 -17.56 8.50 -14.39
N TYR A 143 -16.29 8.24 -14.70
CA TYR A 143 -15.88 7.29 -15.74
C TYR A 143 -15.16 6.12 -15.11
N MET A 144 -15.45 4.91 -15.60
CA MET A 144 -14.78 3.68 -15.20
C MET A 144 -14.14 3.03 -16.42
N PHE A 145 -12.83 2.81 -16.34
CA PHE A 145 -12.05 2.06 -17.33
C PHE A 145 -11.77 0.66 -16.78
N PHE A 146 -11.91 -0.36 -17.59
CA PHE A 146 -11.66 -1.73 -17.18
C PHE A 146 -11.40 -2.64 -18.36
N SER A 147 -10.93 -3.86 -18.09
CA SER A 147 -10.70 -4.89 -19.08
C SER A 147 -11.66 -6.04 -18.93
N SER A 148 -12.05 -6.63 -20.04
CA SER A 148 -13.01 -7.72 -20.02
C SER A 148 -12.77 -8.78 -21.09
N THR A 149 -13.30 -9.98 -20.86
CA THR A 149 -13.44 -11.03 -21.87
C THR A 149 -14.89 -11.02 -22.39
N PRO A 150 -15.11 -10.68 -23.67
CA PRO A 150 -16.43 -10.76 -24.26
C PRO A 150 -16.94 -12.20 -24.27
N LYS A 151 -18.24 -12.37 -24.05
CA LYS A 151 -18.86 -13.70 -24.13
C LYS A 151 -18.75 -14.27 -25.55
N ASP A 152 -18.46 -15.55 -25.62
CA ASP A 152 -18.30 -16.29 -26.89
C ASP A 152 -17.15 -15.77 -27.77
N SER A 153 -16.19 -15.04 -27.16
CA SER A 153 -14.95 -14.59 -27.79
C SER A 153 -13.75 -15.34 -27.24
N SER A 154 -12.76 -15.57 -28.10
CA SER A 154 -11.44 -16.02 -27.66
C SER A 154 -10.54 -14.86 -27.22
N ASN A 155 -10.98 -13.61 -27.44
CA ASN A 155 -10.26 -12.42 -27.06
C ASN A 155 -10.54 -12.08 -25.61
N SER A 156 -9.48 -11.89 -24.83
CA SER A 156 -9.51 -11.40 -23.44
C SER A 156 -8.83 -10.05 -23.35
N TYR A 157 -9.03 -9.34 -22.25
CA TYR A 157 -8.43 -8.02 -21.99
C TYR A 157 -8.86 -6.95 -23.00
N ILE A 158 -10.13 -6.99 -23.41
CA ILE A 158 -10.71 -5.95 -24.24
C ILE A 158 -10.97 -4.71 -23.38
N PRO A 159 -10.44 -3.53 -23.78
CA PRO A 159 -10.60 -2.29 -23.02
C PRO A 159 -12.01 -1.74 -23.14
N TYR A 160 -12.71 -1.55 -22.03
CA TYR A 160 -14.04 -0.95 -21.97
C TYR A 160 -14.03 0.36 -21.18
N ILE A 161 -15.01 1.20 -21.51
CA ILE A 161 -15.31 2.43 -20.78
C ILE A 161 -16.80 2.49 -20.43
N ALA A 162 -17.09 2.87 -19.20
CA ALA A 162 -18.42 3.10 -18.68
C ALA A 162 -18.52 4.45 -17.98
N GLN A 163 -19.72 4.97 -17.79
CA GLN A 163 -19.99 6.22 -17.08
C GLN A 163 -21.13 6.08 -16.09
N SER A 164 -21.14 6.96 -15.09
CA SER A 164 -22.21 7.07 -14.09
C SER A 164 -22.38 8.52 -13.62
N ASP A 165 -23.55 8.82 -13.03
CA ASP A 165 -23.82 10.08 -12.32
C ASP A 165 -23.38 10.02 -10.84
N SER A 166 -22.96 8.85 -10.35
CA SER A 166 -22.60 8.61 -8.96
C SER A 166 -21.33 7.75 -8.85
N PRO A 167 -20.47 7.99 -7.85
CA PRO A 167 -19.32 7.11 -7.59
C PRO A 167 -19.76 5.67 -7.28
N ALA A 168 -20.91 5.48 -6.65
CA ALA A 168 -21.47 4.16 -6.37
C ALA A 168 -22.01 3.43 -7.60
N GLY A 169 -22.08 4.08 -8.74
CA GLY A 169 -22.75 3.55 -9.93
C GLY A 169 -24.28 3.75 -9.90
N PRO A 170 -25.06 3.01 -10.71
CA PRO A 170 -24.57 2.01 -11.66
C PRO A 170 -23.81 2.65 -12.82
N PHE A 171 -22.68 2.03 -13.18
CA PHE A 171 -21.95 2.41 -14.38
C PHE A 171 -22.54 1.75 -15.61
N GLU A 172 -22.71 2.52 -16.69
CA GLU A 172 -23.25 2.06 -17.97
C GLU A 172 -22.20 2.20 -19.07
N LEU A 173 -22.08 1.17 -19.92
CA LEU A 173 -21.16 1.19 -21.07
C LEU A 173 -21.47 2.36 -22.02
N ILE A 174 -20.44 3.01 -22.49
CA ILE A 174 -20.55 4.05 -23.50
C ILE A 174 -20.58 3.40 -24.89
N ASP A 175 -21.60 3.71 -25.68
CA ASP A 175 -21.79 3.15 -27.01
C ASP A 175 -21.22 4.06 -28.09
N HIS A 176 -20.25 3.57 -28.83
CA HIS A 176 -19.55 4.29 -29.89
C HIS A 176 -19.95 3.82 -31.31
N ILE A 177 -21.09 3.13 -31.48
CA ILE A 177 -21.51 2.55 -32.77
C ILE A 177 -21.48 3.57 -33.92
N ASP A 178 -21.87 4.82 -33.66
CA ASP A 178 -21.94 5.86 -34.68
C ASP A 178 -20.59 6.49 -35.05
N SER A 179 -19.57 6.32 -34.20
CA SER A 179 -18.27 7.02 -34.29
C SER A 179 -17.08 6.13 -34.58
N TYR A 180 -17.18 4.83 -34.25
CA TYR A 180 -16.04 3.90 -34.36
C TYR A 180 -16.04 3.13 -35.69
N THR A 181 -14.84 2.68 -36.06
CA THR A 181 -14.55 1.95 -37.29
C THR A 181 -13.79 0.66 -36.96
N ALA A 182 -14.26 -0.47 -37.48
CA ALA A 182 -13.59 -1.75 -37.35
C ALA A 182 -12.21 -1.72 -38.06
N THR A 183 -11.33 -2.62 -37.69
CA THR A 183 -9.95 -2.69 -38.23
C THR A 183 -9.89 -2.89 -39.74
N ASP A 184 -10.91 -3.48 -40.34
CA ASP A 184 -11.03 -3.64 -41.80
C ASP A 184 -11.48 -2.34 -42.53
N GLY A 185 -11.74 -1.27 -41.78
CA GLY A 185 -12.16 0.02 -42.34
C GLY A 185 -13.68 0.20 -42.45
N THR A 186 -14.50 -0.76 -42.00
CA THR A 186 -15.96 -0.67 -42.04
C THR A 186 -16.47 0.13 -40.84
N PRO A 187 -17.23 1.23 -40.99
CA PRO A 187 -17.89 1.89 -39.87
C PRO A 187 -18.78 0.92 -39.12
N LEU A 188 -18.73 0.90 -37.77
CA LEU A 188 -19.49 -0.09 -36.99
C LEU A 188 -21.00 -0.04 -37.24
N LYS A 189 -21.55 1.15 -37.46
CA LYS A 189 -22.96 1.34 -37.80
C LYS A 189 -23.41 0.72 -39.13
N ASP A 190 -22.44 0.47 -40.03
CA ASP A 190 -22.71 -0.08 -41.35
C ASP A 190 -22.57 -1.62 -41.40
N ILE A 191 -22.18 -2.25 -40.27
CA ILE A 191 -22.04 -3.69 -40.15
C ILE A 191 -23.40 -4.32 -40.01
N GLU A 192 -23.78 -5.15 -41.01
CA GLU A 192 -25.06 -5.88 -40.98
C GLU A 192 -25.15 -6.80 -39.78
N ASN A 193 -26.27 -6.72 -39.06
CA ASN A 193 -26.56 -7.58 -37.91
C ASN A 193 -25.49 -7.51 -36.82
N ILE A 194 -24.89 -6.37 -36.56
CA ILE A 194 -23.84 -6.16 -35.55
C ILE A 194 -24.24 -6.75 -34.19
N GLU A 195 -25.52 -6.65 -33.80
CA GLU A 195 -26.08 -7.18 -32.55
C GLU A 195 -25.95 -8.71 -32.40
N THR A 196 -25.74 -9.43 -33.50
CA THR A 196 -25.57 -10.87 -33.51
C THR A 196 -24.21 -11.33 -34.01
N ASN A 197 -23.38 -10.39 -34.43
CA ASN A 197 -22.03 -10.63 -34.92
C ASN A 197 -21.00 -10.55 -33.77
N ASN A 198 -20.66 -11.69 -33.21
CA ASN A 198 -19.78 -11.77 -32.05
C ASN A 198 -18.37 -11.18 -32.28
N SER A 199 -17.93 -11.04 -33.54
CA SER A 199 -16.62 -10.48 -33.87
C SER A 199 -16.56 -8.94 -33.75
N TYR A 200 -17.70 -8.26 -33.92
CA TYR A 200 -17.74 -6.80 -33.95
C TYR A 200 -18.56 -6.18 -32.83
N TYR A 201 -19.47 -6.95 -32.25
CA TYR A 201 -20.44 -6.45 -31.29
C TYR A 201 -19.80 -5.69 -30.12
N TYR A 202 -18.75 -6.26 -29.49
CA TYR A 202 -18.09 -5.67 -28.34
C TYR A 202 -17.27 -4.42 -28.70
N GLN A 203 -16.85 -4.27 -29.98
CA GLN A 203 -16.00 -3.16 -30.42
C GLN A 203 -16.66 -1.79 -30.23
N ARG A 204 -17.99 -1.73 -30.21
CA ARG A 204 -18.75 -0.51 -29.99
C ARG A 204 -18.63 0.06 -28.56
N TYR A 205 -18.22 -0.76 -27.61
CA TYR A 205 -18.07 -0.38 -26.20
C TYR A 205 -16.62 -0.22 -25.75
N MET A 206 -15.69 -0.38 -26.69
CA MET A 206 -14.27 -0.25 -26.37
C MET A 206 -13.88 1.18 -26.01
N THR A 207 -12.85 1.33 -25.20
CA THR A 207 -12.23 2.61 -24.90
C THR A 207 -11.63 3.28 -26.13
N PHE A 208 -11.23 2.50 -27.13
CA PHE A 208 -10.53 2.95 -28.33
C PHE A 208 -11.24 2.54 -29.62
N ASP A 209 -11.24 3.46 -30.61
CA ASP A 209 -11.60 3.11 -31.98
C ASP A 209 -10.62 2.07 -32.52
N PRO A 210 -11.08 0.88 -32.93
CA PRO A 210 -10.19 -0.24 -33.32
C PRO A 210 -9.25 0.13 -34.47
N LEU A 211 -9.73 0.81 -35.51
CA LEU A 211 -8.90 1.19 -36.65
C LEU A 211 -7.84 2.22 -36.29
N LYS A 212 -8.23 3.27 -35.56
CA LYS A 212 -7.29 4.36 -35.19
C LYS A 212 -6.22 3.85 -34.24
N MET A 213 -6.58 2.98 -33.30
CA MET A 213 -5.61 2.38 -32.39
C MET A 213 -4.64 1.45 -33.12
N SER A 214 -5.11 0.60 -34.03
CA SER A 214 -4.28 -0.24 -34.88
C SER A 214 -3.25 0.61 -35.68
N GLN A 215 -3.72 1.70 -36.29
CA GLN A 215 -2.83 2.64 -37.01
C GLN A 215 -1.81 3.34 -36.11
N ALA A 216 -2.17 3.63 -34.87
CA ALA A 216 -1.25 4.24 -33.89
C ALA A 216 -0.17 3.25 -33.46
N LEU A 217 -0.53 1.98 -33.22
CA LEU A 217 0.42 0.90 -32.89
C LEU A 217 1.37 0.60 -34.07
N GLU A 218 0.87 0.61 -35.31
CA GLU A 218 1.69 0.43 -36.49
C GLU A 218 2.80 1.50 -36.62
N LYS A 219 2.49 2.76 -36.33
CA LYS A 219 3.47 3.86 -36.31
C LYS A 219 4.57 3.68 -35.27
N LEU A 220 4.29 2.99 -34.17
CA LEU A 220 5.25 2.63 -33.13
C LEU A 220 6.02 1.34 -33.45
N GLY A 221 5.72 0.67 -34.58
CA GLY A 221 6.28 -0.64 -34.91
C GLY A 221 5.75 -1.78 -34.05
N LEU A 222 4.55 -1.61 -33.48
CA LEU A 222 3.91 -2.54 -32.55
C LEU A 222 2.72 -3.30 -33.17
N ALA A 223 2.54 -3.21 -34.50
CA ALA A 223 1.44 -3.85 -35.22
C ALA A 223 1.38 -5.38 -35.00
N ASP A 224 2.53 -6.02 -34.82
CA ASP A 224 2.61 -7.47 -34.58
C ASP A 224 2.37 -7.88 -33.12
N MET A 225 2.20 -6.92 -32.22
CA MET A 225 2.01 -7.22 -30.79
C MET A 225 0.67 -7.90 -30.48
N ASP A 226 -0.24 -7.89 -31.43
CA ASP A 226 -1.56 -8.51 -31.30
C ASP A 226 -1.87 -9.46 -32.45
N ALA A 227 -0.88 -10.23 -32.91
CA ALA A 227 -0.97 -11.13 -34.06
C ALA A 227 -2.14 -12.17 -34.02
N THR A 228 -2.83 -12.28 -32.87
CA THR A 228 -3.95 -13.23 -32.67
C THR A 228 -5.31 -12.55 -32.52
N SER A 229 -5.36 -11.21 -32.54
CA SER A 229 -6.57 -10.41 -32.31
C SER A 229 -6.63 -9.23 -33.28
N ASP A 230 -7.82 -8.95 -33.80
CA ASP A 230 -8.07 -7.80 -34.68
C ASP A 230 -8.13 -6.46 -33.91
N VAL A 231 -8.01 -6.51 -32.57
CA VAL A 231 -8.15 -5.33 -31.69
C VAL A 231 -7.10 -5.35 -30.58
N LEU A 232 -6.73 -4.16 -30.08
CA LEU A 232 -5.85 -4.03 -28.94
C LEU A 232 -6.41 -4.76 -27.73
N ARG A 233 -5.59 -5.58 -27.09
CA ARG A 233 -5.82 -6.17 -25.78
C ARG A 233 -5.03 -5.40 -24.74
N ALA A 234 -5.73 -4.74 -23.83
CA ALA A 234 -5.14 -3.89 -22.81
C ALA A 234 -5.83 -4.08 -21.46
N ILE A 235 -5.09 -3.84 -20.38
CA ILE A 235 -5.55 -3.97 -19.00
C ILE A 235 -4.92 -2.86 -18.16
N ASP A 236 -5.37 -2.68 -16.93
CA ASP A 236 -4.81 -1.78 -15.93
C ASP A 236 -4.74 -0.34 -16.43
N PHE A 237 -5.91 0.23 -16.65
CA PHE A 237 -6.04 1.61 -17.11
C PHE A 237 -5.85 2.56 -15.95
N HIS A 238 -5.10 3.64 -16.17
CA HIS A 238 -4.97 4.73 -15.22
C HIS A 238 -5.32 6.06 -15.90
N PRO A 239 -6.53 6.58 -15.67
CA PRO A 239 -6.91 7.93 -16.09
C PRO A 239 -6.28 8.97 -15.16
N TYR A 240 -5.60 9.95 -15.73
CA TYR A 240 -4.85 10.95 -14.98
C TYR A 240 -5.09 12.35 -15.54
N VAL A 241 -5.23 13.35 -14.66
CA VAL A 241 -5.32 14.76 -15.00
C VAL A 241 -4.12 15.49 -14.44
N ASP A 242 -3.34 16.10 -15.33
CA ASP A 242 -2.20 16.94 -14.96
C ASP A 242 -2.68 18.17 -14.18
N SER A 243 -2.22 18.31 -12.93
CA SER A 243 -2.68 19.36 -12.01
C SER A 243 -2.30 20.76 -12.48
N SER A 244 -1.24 20.89 -13.27
CA SER A 244 -0.69 22.17 -13.74
C SER A 244 -1.36 22.66 -15.01
N THR A 245 -1.81 21.78 -15.90
CA THR A 245 -2.35 22.10 -17.22
C THR A 245 -3.83 21.78 -17.37
N GLY A 246 -4.37 20.87 -16.58
CA GLY A 246 -5.70 20.29 -16.75
C GLY A 246 -5.80 19.29 -17.92
N ASP A 247 -4.68 18.96 -18.54
CA ASP A 247 -4.64 17.99 -19.63
C ASP A 247 -4.94 16.58 -19.08
N LYS A 248 -5.73 15.82 -19.85
CA LYS A 248 -6.13 14.45 -19.52
C LYS A 248 -5.22 13.45 -20.20
N TYR A 249 -4.83 12.42 -19.49
CA TYR A 249 -3.99 11.32 -19.98
C TYR A 249 -4.60 9.99 -19.59
N LEU A 250 -4.35 8.97 -20.42
CA LEU A 250 -4.74 7.59 -20.11
C LEU A 250 -3.52 6.71 -20.26
N TYR A 251 -3.15 6.03 -19.19
CA TYR A 251 -2.12 4.99 -19.17
C TYR A 251 -2.80 3.63 -19.16
N PHE A 252 -2.14 2.63 -19.71
CA PHE A 252 -2.66 1.27 -19.75
C PHE A 252 -1.56 0.27 -20.06
N ASN A 253 -1.81 -0.99 -19.75
CA ASN A 253 -0.90 -2.08 -19.97
C ASN A 253 -1.30 -2.89 -21.20
N THR A 254 -0.34 -3.21 -22.10
CA THR A 254 -0.62 -4.14 -23.20
C THR A 254 -0.48 -5.58 -22.70
N SER A 255 -1.48 -6.42 -22.96
CA SER A 255 -1.50 -7.78 -22.44
C SER A 255 -0.48 -8.73 -23.06
N VAL A 256 0.06 -8.39 -24.23
CA VAL A 256 0.99 -9.29 -24.99
C VAL A 256 2.42 -9.15 -24.50
N ASN A 257 2.91 -7.93 -24.31
CA ASN A 257 4.30 -7.65 -23.94
C ASN A 257 4.44 -6.93 -22.60
N SER A 258 3.35 -6.74 -21.89
CA SER A 258 3.30 -5.99 -20.62
C SER A 258 3.97 -4.61 -20.72
N TYR A 259 3.82 -3.91 -21.86
CA TYR A 259 4.28 -2.54 -21.98
C TYR A 259 3.27 -1.60 -21.35
N ILE A 260 3.71 -0.72 -20.51
CA ILE A 260 2.91 0.43 -20.08
C ILE A 260 2.95 1.46 -21.19
N MET A 261 1.78 1.78 -21.71
CA MET A 261 1.56 2.79 -22.74
C MET A 261 0.92 4.02 -22.11
N GLY A 262 1.05 5.17 -22.77
CA GLY A 262 0.37 6.39 -22.37
C GLY A 262 -0.06 7.20 -23.59
N MET A 263 -1.15 7.94 -23.44
CA MET A 263 -1.63 8.86 -24.47
C MET A 263 -2.41 10.01 -23.87
N LYS A 264 -2.47 11.13 -24.59
CA LYS A 264 -3.31 12.28 -24.24
C LYS A 264 -4.76 12.01 -24.65
N MET A 265 -5.68 12.53 -23.86
CA MET A 265 -7.12 12.45 -24.09
C MET A 265 -7.68 13.86 -24.30
N ASN A 266 -8.50 14.10 -25.34
CA ASN A 266 -9.25 15.35 -25.50
C ASN A 266 -10.45 15.39 -24.55
N SER A 267 -11.09 14.26 -24.35
CA SER A 267 -12.04 13.94 -23.29
C SER A 267 -11.88 12.45 -22.94
N TRP A 268 -12.50 11.96 -21.89
CA TRP A 268 -12.38 10.54 -21.52
C TRP A 268 -12.89 9.57 -22.61
N THR A 269 -13.64 10.06 -23.58
CA THR A 269 -14.16 9.29 -24.72
C THR A 269 -13.48 9.63 -26.05
N GLU A 270 -12.52 10.55 -26.06
CA GLU A 270 -11.85 11.03 -27.26
C GLU A 270 -10.31 10.99 -27.15
N PRO A 271 -9.69 9.82 -27.40
CA PRO A 271 -8.24 9.65 -27.40
C PRO A 271 -7.54 10.45 -28.50
N GLU A 272 -6.40 11.08 -28.17
CA GLU A 272 -5.50 11.70 -29.15
C GLU A 272 -4.46 10.69 -29.64
N TYR A 273 -4.85 9.81 -30.57
CA TYR A 273 -4.06 8.66 -31.05
C TYR A 273 -2.64 8.99 -31.52
N GLY A 274 -2.42 10.25 -31.96
CA GLY A 274 -1.12 10.74 -32.39
C GLY A 274 -0.08 10.87 -31.29
N THR A 275 -0.51 10.84 -30.04
CA THR A 275 0.32 10.99 -28.83
C THR A 275 0.67 9.65 -28.18
N LEU A 276 0.12 8.53 -28.68
CA LEU A 276 0.39 7.20 -28.13
C LEU A 276 1.89 6.94 -28.07
N THR A 277 2.37 6.58 -26.89
CA THR A 277 3.80 6.33 -26.65
C THR A 277 4.01 5.20 -25.63
N ILE A 278 5.21 4.61 -25.66
CA ILE A 278 5.62 3.61 -24.67
C ILE A 278 6.19 4.35 -23.47
N ILE A 279 5.62 4.10 -22.29
CA ILE A 279 6.04 4.69 -21.01
C ILE A 279 7.07 3.80 -20.32
N SER A 280 6.80 2.49 -20.24
CA SER A 280 7.70 1.52 -19.60
C SER A 280 7.63 0.16 -20.29
N LYS A 281 8.73 -0.57 -20.23
CA LYS A 281 8.85 -1.96 -20.71
C LYS A 281 9.36 -2.84 -19.57
N PRO A 282 8.97 -4.12 -19.51
CA PRO A 282 9.60 -5.06 -18.59
C PRO A 282 11.10 -5.14 -18.78
N GLY A 283 11.83 -5.37 -17.69
CA GLY A 283 13.30 -5.42 -17.70
C GLY A 283 13.95 -4.06 -17.94
N TYR A 284 15.10 -4.06 -18.61
CA TYR A 284 15.87 -2.82 -18.88
C TYR A 284 15.24 -2.02 -20.02
N SER A 285 14.46 -1.02 -19.66
CA SER A 285 13.81 -0.17 -20.65
C SER A 285 14.63 1.05 -21.04
N THR A 286 15.69 1.38 -20.27
CA THR A 286 16.57 2.51 -20.58
C THR A 286 17.99 2.06 -20.88
N PRO A 287 18.63 2.53 -21.97
CA PRO A 287 20.01 2.16 -22.33
C PRO A 287 21.07 2.56 -21.30
N SER A 288 20.73 3.44 -20.35
CA SER A 288 21.64 3.99 -19.35
C SER A 288 21.65 3.23 -18.02
N ALA A 289 20.65 2.39 -17.76
CA ALA A 289 20.65 1.56 -16.56
C ALA A 289 21.56 0.36 -16.76
N ALA A 290 22.56 0.18 -15.90
CA ALA A 290 23.30 -1.06 -15.85
C ALA A 290 22.35 -2.18 -15.42
N GLU A 291 22.44 -3.34 -16.08
CA GLU A 291 21.52 -4.47 -15.83
C GLU A 291 21.34 -4.83 -14.35
N LYS A 292 22.40 -4.72 -13.58
CA LYS A 292 22.42 -5.02 -12.12
C LYS A 292 21.73 -3.98 -11.24
N ASP A 293 21.36 -2.82 -11.80
CA ASP A 293 20.87 -1.67 -11.04
C ASP A 293 19.34 -1.49 -11.17
N VAL A 294 18.64 -2.41 -11.86
CA VAL A 294 17.19 -2.38 -12.01
C VAL A 294 16.55 -3.40 -11.05
N PRO A 295 15.60 -2.97 -10.20
CA PRO A 295 15.03 -3.83 -9.19
C PRO A 295 14.40 -5.09 -9.79
N ASN A 296 14.87 -6.25 -9.41
CA ASN A 296 14.36 -7.62 -9.68
C ASN A 296 13.52 -7.86 -10.95
N GLU A 297 13.47 -6.88 -11.86
CA GLU A 297 12.76 -6.97 -13.14
C GLU A 297 13.48 -7.85 -14.16
N MET A 298 14.74 -8.20 -13.89
CA MET A 298 15.59 -8.97 -14.80
C MET A 298 14.99 -10.30 -15.23
N ASN A 299 14.18 -10.89 -14.37
CA ASN A 299 13.60 -12.21 -14.56
C ASN A 299 12.12 -12.16 -14.88
N THR A 300 11.54 -10.98 -15.11
CA THR A 300 10.12 -10.82 -15.32
C THR A 300 9.78 -10.32 -16.70
N SER A 301 8.63 -10.73 -17.19
CA SER A 301 8.02 -10.22 -18.42
C SER A 301 6.86 -9.27 -18.13
N VAL A 302 6.73 -8.79 -16.87
CA VAL A 302 5.57 -8.03 -16.40
C VAL A 302 5.99 -6.65 -15.92
N ASN A 303 5.36 -5.62 -16.50
CA ASN A 303 5.15 -4.31 -15.93
C ASN A 303 3.66 -4.01 -16.07
N GLU A 304 2.97 -3.74 -14.98
CA GLU A 304 1.52 -3.54 -14.98
C GLU A 304 1.10 -2.56 -13.88
N ALA A 305 -0.19 -2.23 -13.78
CA ALA A 305 -0.74 -1.38 -12.74
C ALA A 305 -0.08 0.00 -12.66
N ALA A 306 -0.07 0.73 -13.77
CA ALA A 306 0.49 2.08 -13.82
C ALA A 306 -0.32 3.05 -12.96
N TRP A 307 0.38 3.87 -12.16
CA TRP A 307 -0.21 5.00 -11.45
C TRP A 307 0.74 6.19 -11.50
N ILE A 308 0.20 7.40 -11.77
CA ILE A 308 1.01 8.63 -11.85
C ILE A 308 0.74 9.52 -10.64
N THR A 309 1.83 9.98 -10.03
CA THR A 309 1.82 10.94 -8.92
C THR A 309 2.72 12.13 -9.27
N GLU A 310 2.25 13.36 -9.03
CA GLU A 310 3.05 14.57 -9.19
C GLU A 310 3.72 14.96 -7.87
N HIS A 311 5.02 15.25 -7.93
CA HIS A 311 5.75 15.81 -6.79
C HIS A 311 6.96 16.63 -7.26
N GLY A 312 7.17 17.80 -6.65
CA GLY A 312 8.34 18.64 -6.92
C GLY A 312 8.51 19.06 -8.40
N GLY A 313 7.40 19.11 -9.18
CA GLY A 313 7.43 19.42 -10.60
C GLY A 313 7.87 18.26 -11.49
N LYS A 314 7.88 17.05 -10.96
CA LYS A 314 8.15 15.79 -11.65
C LYS A 314 6.92 14.87 -11.61
N TYR A 315 6.95 13.86 -12.48
CA TYR A 315 5.94 12.82 -12.58
C TYR A 315 6.56 11.49 -12.16
N TYR A 316 5.94 10.82 -11.21
CA TYR A 316 6.36 9.53 -10.70
C TYR A 316 5.37 8.47 -11.17
N LEU A 317 5.88 7.47 -11.86
CA LEU A 317 5.13 6.28 -12.23
C LEU A 317 5.40 5.21 -11.19
N THR A 318 4.38 4.77 -10.47
CA THR A 318 4.43 3.48 -9.80
C THR A 318 3.88 2.40 -10.72
N TYR A 319 4.46 1.21 -10.64
CA TYR A 319 4.07 0.06 -11.44
C TYR A 319 4.43 -1.24 -10.73
N SER A 320 3.69 -2.28 -11.01
CA SER A 320 3.96 -3.59 -10.44
C SER A 320 4.80 -4.45 -11.38
N THR A 321 5.64 -5.30 -10.79
CA THR A 321 6.50 -6.23 -11.51
C THR A 321 6.52 -7.60 -10.83
N ASN A 322 7.05 -8.62 -11.51
CA ASN A 322 6.91 -10.03 -11.19
C ASN A 322 5.47 -10.53 -11.46
N SER A 323 5.08 -11.67 -10.92
CA SER A 323 3.74 -12.21 -11.15
C SER A 323 2.88 -12.01 -9.91
N TYR A 324 1.66 -11.49 -10.09
CA TYR A 324 0.69 -11.37 -9.00
C TYR A 324 0.39 -12.70 -8.27
N LYS A 325 0.75 -13.84 -8.87
CA LYS A 325 0.60 -15.18 -8.28
C LYS A 325 1.67 -15.52 -7.26
N ASP A 326 2.80 -14.84 -7.35
CA ASP A 326 3.99 -15.15 -6.58
C ASP A 326 4.16 -14.17 -5.41
N LYS A 327 4.78 -14.63 -4.33
CA LYS A 327 5.08 -13.77 -3.17
C LYS A 327 6.00 -12.59 -3.51
N THR A 328 6.71 -12.66 -4.64
CA THR A 328 7.65 -11.64 -5.13
C THR A 328 7.00 -10.50 -5.90
N TYR A 329 5.68 -10.50 -6.03
CA TYR A 329 4.96 -9.37 -6.63
C TYR A 329 5.21 -8.11 -5.82
N GLN A 330 5.59 -7.02 -6.48
CA GLN A 330 6.08 -5.81 -5.82
C GLN A 330 5.74 -4.55 -6.62
N VAL A 331 5.76 -3.40 -5.94
CA VAL A 331 5.61 -2.08 -6.55
C VAL A 331 6.98 -1.42 -6.70
N CYS A 332 7.27 -0.95 -7.90
CA CYS A 332 8.45 -0.16 -8.22
C CYS A 332 8.07 1.25 -8.65
N GLN A 333 9.06 2.15 -8.71
CA GLN A 333 8.85 3.53 -9.15
C GLN A 333 9.85 3.97 -10.23
N ALA A 334 9.37 4.88 -11.09
CA ALA A 334 10.15 5.55 -12.12
C ALA A 334 9.79 7.04 -12.15
N VAL A 335 10.67 7.89 -12.68
CA VAL A 335 10.50 9.35 -12.68
C VAL A 335 10.69 9.92 -14.07
N ALA A 336 9.88 10.97 -14.39
CA ALA A 336 9.98 11.75 -15.62
C ALA A 336 9.72 13.24 -15.38
N ASP A 337 10.10 14.07 -16.35
CA ASP A 337 9.83 15.51 -16.33
C ASP A 337 8.51 15.89 -17.05
N LYS A 338 7.81 14.92 -17.62
CA LYS A 338 6.56 15.14 -18.39
C LYS A 338 5.65 13.91 -18.28
N PRO A 339 4.32 14.09 -18.37
CA PRO A 339 3.35 12.98 -18.29
C PRO A 339 3.58 11.87 -19.31
N LEU A 340 3.91 12.20 -20.56
CA LEU A 340 4.25 11.25 -21.62
C LEU A 340 5.75 11.27 -21.92
N GLY A 341 6.59 11.62 -20.93
CA GLY A 341 8.03 11.64 -21.07
C GLY A 341 8.63 10.24 -20.98
N GLU A 342 9.96 10.20 -21.11
CA GLU A 342 10.74 9.00 -20.86
C GLU A 342 10.86 8.81 -19.34
N PHE A 343 10.14 7.83 -18.80
CA PHE A 343 10.21 7.47 -17.39
C PHE A 343 11.47 6.65 -17.12
N ARG A 344 12.38 7.21 -16.33
CA ARG A 344 13.57 6.53 -15.85
C ARG A 344 13.22 5.70 -14.62
N LYS A 345 13.37 4.39 -14.71
CA LYS A 345 13.24 3.48 -13.57
C LYS A 345 14.34 3.78 -12.55
N LEU A 346 13.97 3.85 -11.29
CA LEU A 346 14.92 4.07 -10.21
C LEU A 346 15.63 2.76 -9.85
N THR A 347 16.89 2.86 -9.48
CA THR A 347 17.67 1.73 -8.95
C THR A 347 17.25 1.44 -7.49
N GLU A 348 17.63 0.28 -6.98
CA GLU A 348 17.42 -0.03 -5.56
C GLU A 348 18.02 1.03 -4.64
N ALA A 349 19.24 1.47 -4.94
CA ALA A 349 19.93 2.51 -4.17
C ALA A 349 19.22 3.88 -4.23
N GLU A 350 18.40 4.12 -5.24
CA GLU A 350 17.55 5.31 -5.38
C GLU A 350 16.14 5.08 -4.81
N GLY A 351 15.87 3.95 -4.15
CA GLY A 351 14.54 3.60 -3.66
C GLY A 351 13.60 3.06 -4.73
N GLY A 352 14.12 2.47 -5.79
CA GLY A 352 13.35 1.97 -6.93
C GLY A 352 12.29 0.92 -6.60
N ILE A 353 12.47 0.14 -5.53
CA ILE A 353 11.41 -0.71 -4.96
C ILE A 353 10.67 0.09 -3.89
N LEU A 354 9.42 0.41 -4.17
CA LEU A 354 8.57 1.15 -3.24
C LEU A 354 7.93 0.24 -2.20
N LEU A 355 7.43 -0.93 -2.62
CA LEU A 355 6.74 -1.88 -1.76
C LEU A 355 7.09 -3.31 -2.17
N SER A 356 7.57 -4.12 -1.24
CA SER A 356 7.87 -5.53 -1.45
C SER A 356 7.74 -6.32 -0.15
N ALA A 357 7.23 -7.53 -0.28
CA ALA A 357 7.18 -8.53 0.78
C ALA A 357 8.19 -9.66 0.56
N ASP A 358 9.01 -9.60 -0.49
CA ASP A 358 10.01 -10.62 -0.79
C ASP A 358 11.25 -10.44 0.09
N SER A 359 11.14 -10.93 1.32
CA SER A 359 12.23 -10.99 2.27
C SER A 359 12.30 -12.39 2.88
N ALA A 360 13.50 -12.87 3.14
CA ALA A 360 13.70 -14.13 3.85
C ALA A 360 13.15 -14.10 5.30
N LEU A 361 12.89 -12.91 5.83
CA LEU A 361 12.36 -12.70 7.17
C LEU A 361 10.86 -12.41 7.21
N ARG A 362 10.21 -12.33 6.03
CA ARG A 362 8.78 -12.06 5.94
C ARG A 362 8.03 -13.30 5.51
N ASP A 363 7.21 -13.85 6.41
CA ASP A 363 6.21 -14.86 6.09
C ASP A 363 4.80 -14.45 6.54
N ASP A 364 4.65 -13.20 6.99
CA ASP A 364 3.41 -12.59 7.44
C ASP A 364 2.65 -11.85 6.32
N VAL A 365 3.33 -11.51 5.23
CA VAL A 365 2.75 -10.83 4.05
C VAL A 365 3.42 -11.33 2.78
N SER A 366 2.68 -11.37 1.67
CA SER A 366 3.22 -11.72 0.36
C SER A 366 2.42 -11.12 -0.79
N GLY A 367 3.04 -11.03 -1.96
CA GLY A 367 2.37 -10.63 -3.21
C GLY A 367 1.77 -9.23 -3.15
N THR A 368 2.50 -8.28 -2.61
CA THR A 368 2.09 -6.87 -2.50
C THR A 368 2.23 -6.18 -3.84
N GLY A 369 1.16 -5.60 -4.37
CA GLY A 369 1.21 -4.93 -5.66
C GLY A 369 -0.11 -4.36 -6.11
N HIS A 370 -0.14 -3.91 -7.36
CA HIS A 370 -1.25 -3.24 -8.02
C HIS A 370 -1.83 -2.13 -7.13
N SER A 371 -1.11 -1.02 -7.07
CA SER A 371 -1.38 0.04 -6.11
C SER A 371 -2.00 1.27 -6.73
N SER A 372 -2.86 1.95 -5.97
CA SER A 372 -3.24 3.34 -6.16
C SER A 372 -2.61 4.21 -5.07
N ILE A 373 -2.36 5.48 -5.39
CA ILE A 373 -1.82 6.46 -4.43
C ILE A 373 -2.80 7.60 -4.30
N ILE A 374 -3.11 7.97 -3.08
CA ILE A 374 -4.04 9.05 -2.79
C ILE A 374 -3.46 10.01 -1.76
N ASN A 375 -3.62 11.31 -1.99
CA ASN A 375 -3.34 12.32 -0.97
C ASN A 375 -4.59 12.53 -0.11
N ALA A 376 -4.44 12.39 1.18
CA ALA A 376 -5.51 12.57 2.16
C ALA A 376 -5.00 13.42 3.34
N GLY A 377 -5.62 14.58 3.53
CA GLY A 377 -5.21 15.50 4.59
C GLY A 377 -3.80 16.09 4.46
N GLY A 378 -3.18 15.99 3.28
CA GLY A 378 -1.81 16.46 3.01
C GLY A 378 -0.75 15.36 3.12
N GLN A 379 -1.13 14.13 3.49
CA GLN A 379 -0.29 12.94 3.53
C GLN A 379 -0.62 12.03 2.34
N ASP A 380 0.39 11.44 1.72
CA ASP A 380 0.20 10.44 0.66
C ASP A 380 0.09 9.04 1.27
N TYR A 381 -0.83 8.24 0.74
CA TYR A 381 -1.07 6.85 1.12
C TYR A 381 -1.01 5.96 -0.11
N ILE A 382 -0.38 4.80 0.04
CA ILE A 382 -0.42 3.72 -0.95
C ILE A 382 -1.47 2.70 -0.53
N ILE A 383 -2.44 2.47 -1.41
CA ILE A 383 -3.44 1.42 -1.28
C ILE A 383 -3.09 0.33 -2.28
N TYR A 384 -2.94 -0.88 -1.81
CA TYR A 384 -2.45 -2.00 -2.61
C TYR A 384 -3.14 -3.29 -2.23
N HIS A 385 -3.01 -4.34 -3.02
CA HIS A 385 -3.43 -5.66 -2.56
C HIS A 385 -2.25 -6.47 -2.02
N ALA A 386 -2.55 -7.35 -1.07
CA ALA A 386 -1.67 -8.41 -0.60
C ALA A 386 -2.41 -9.76 -0.69
N HIS A 387 -1.67 -10.87 -0.73
CA HIS A 387 -2.26 -12.21 -0.67
C HIS A 387 -2.91 -12.44 0.68
N ASN A 388 -4.08 -13.09 0.69
CA ASN A 388 -4.77 -13.47 1.94
C ASN A 388 -3.96 -14.48 2.76
N SER A 389 -3.17 -15.30 2.08
CA SER A 389 -2.15 -16.13 2.69
C SER A 389 -1.08 -16.47 1.66
N ILE A 390 0.13 -16.75 2.11
CA ILE A 390 1.24 -17.18 1.24
C ILE A 390 0.87 -18.48 0.49
N ALA A 391 0.13 -19.38 1.13
CA ALA A 391 -0.27 -20.65 0.54
C ALA A 391 -1.32 -20.52 -0.56
N GLU A 392 -2.23 -19.55 -0.46
CA GLU A 392 -3.25 -19.26 -1.48
C GLU A 392 -2.68 -18.46 -2.65
N GLY A 393 -1.60 -17.71 -2.40
CA GLY A 393 -0.97 -16.85 -3.39
C GLY A 393 -1.96 -15.86 -3.99
N GLY A 394 -1.76 -15.46 -5.24
CA GLY A 394 -2.59 -14.48 -5.94
C GLY A 394 -4.03 -14.89 -6.24
N SER A 395 -4.48 -16.09 -5.85
CA SER A 395 -5.86 -16.51 -6.04
C SER A 395 -6.84 -15.81 -5.09
N SER A 396 -6.35 -15.29 -3.97
CA SER A 396 -7.14 -14.60 -2.95
C SER A 396 -6.33 -13.43 -2.39
N ARG A 397 -6.89 -12.23 -2.48
CA ARG A 397 -6.19 -10.97 -2.17
C ARG A 397 -7.09 -10.06 -1.35
N HIS A 398 -6.49 -9.25 -0.50
CA HIS A 398 -7.17 -8.22 0.29
C HIS A 398 -6.49 -6.87 0.10
N VAL A 399 -7.23 -5.79 0.38
CA VAL A 399 -6.69 -4.44 0.37
C VAL A 399 -5.89 -4.17 1.64
N ALA A 400 -4.79 -3.45 1.47
CA ALA A 400 -3.95 -2.90 2.53
C ALA A 400 -3.61 -1.44 2.24
N VAL A 401 -3.25 -0.68 3.28
CA VAL A 401 -2.90 0.74 3.18
C VAL A 401 -1.71 1.04 4.07
N ASP A 402 -0.75 1.83 3.55
CA ASP A 402 0.39 2.35 4.30
C ASP A 402 0.70 3.79 3.89
N GLU A 403 1.36 4.53 4.77
CA GLU A 403 1.80 5.90 4.51
C GLU A 403 2.95 5.95 3.51
N ILE A 404 3.01 7.00 2.70
CA ILE A 404 4.15 7.34 1.84
C ILE A 404 4.79 8.61 2.36
N GLU A 405 6.10 8.55 2.59
CA GLU A 405 6.95 9.70 2.84
C GLU A 405 7.74 10.07 1.58
N TRP A 406 8.04 11.35 1.41
CA TRP A 406 8.95 11.82 0.38
C TRP A 406 10.33 12.05 0.98
N ILE A 407 11.30 11.29 0.49
CA ILE A 407 12.67 11.33 1.00
C ILE A 407 13.64 11.77 -0.10
N MET A 408 14.69 12.45 0.31
CA MET A 408 15.74 12.89 -0.61
C MET A 408 16.84 11.83 -0.72
N VAL A 409 17.09 11.37 -1.94
CA VAL A 409 18.19 10.46 -2.28
C VAL A 409 19.15 11.12 -3.27
N LYS A 410 20.31 10.50 -3.50
CA LYS A 410 21.20 10.88 -4.59
C LYS A 410 20.92 10.00 -5.80
N ASP A 411 20.68 10.63 -6.95
CA ASP A 411 20.60 9.91 -8.22
C ASP A 411 21.98 9.37 -8.67
N ALA A 412 22.03 8.57 -9.71
CA ALA A 412 23.27 7.99 -10.24
C ALA A 412 24.29 9.07 -10.70
N GLN A 413 23.87 10.31 -10.88
CA GLN A 413 24.71 11.45 -11.23
C GLN A 413 25.13 12.27 -10.02
N GLY A 414 24.61 11.94 -8.81
CA GLY A 414 24.89 12.62 -7.55
C GLY A 414 24.01 13.85 -7.30
N ASN A 415 22.95 14.06 -8.08
CA ASN A 415 21.98 15.12 -7.83
C ASN A 415 20.96 14.69 -6.78
N ASP A 416 20.35 15.68 -6.11
CA ASP A 416 19.23 15.44 -5.21
C ASP A 416 17.98 15.05 -6.00
N LEU A 417 17.31 14.02 -5.53
CA LEU A 417 16.06 13.51 -6.10
C LEU A 417 15.13 13.14 -4.96
N ASP A 418 13.94 13.74 -4.94
CA ASP A 418 12.87 13.30 -4.04
C ASP A 418 12.28 12.00 -4.61
N VAL A 419 12.08 11.02 -3.75
CA VAL A 419 11.48 9.74 -4.10
C VAL A 419 10.47 9.30 -3.05
N MET A 420 9.50 8.50 -3.45
CA MET A 420 8.55 7.92 -2.52
C MET A 420 9.20 6.84 -1.66
N TYR A 421 8.88 6.85 -0.39
CA TYR A 421 9.18 5.81 0.57
C TYR A 421 7.88 5.34 1.24
N ALA A 422 7.45 4.10 1.03
CA ALA A 422 6.31 3.55 1.72
C ALA A 422 6.71 3.00 3.09
N ASN A 423 6.03 3.43 4.14
CA ASN A 423 6.15 2.86 5.50
C ASN A 423 5.48 1.48 5.58
N GLY A 424 5.69 0.63 4.57
CA GLY A 424 5.02 -0.65 4.37
C GLY A 424 5.88 -1.69 3.64
N PRO A 425 5.33 -2.90 3.45
CA PRO A 425 4.00 -3.33 3.87
C PRO A 425 3.94 -3.61 5.38
N THR A 426 2.93 -3.08 6.08
CA THR A 426 2.74 -3.34 7.51
C THR A 426 1.69 -4.42 7.75
N THR A 427 1.90 -5.21 8.80
CA THR A 427 0.94 -6.18 9.34
C THR A 427 0.74 -5.99 10.85
N SER A 428 1.54 -5.13 11.46
CA SER A 428 1.42 -4.69 12.85
C SER A 428 0.44 -3.53 13.00
N VAL A 429 0.06 -3.24 14.23
CA VAL A 429 -0.80 -2.10 14.57
C VAL A 429 -0.13 -0.79 14.15
N GLN A 430 -0.90 0.07 13.49
CA GLN A 430 -0.49 1.40 13.05
C GLN A 430 -1.48 2.45 13.58
N PRO A 431 -1.06 3.70 13.76
CA PRO A 431 -2.00 4.78 14.07
C PRO A 431 -2.94 5.02 12.88
N LEU A 432 -4.18 5.42 13.15
CA LEU A 432 -5.09 5.86 12.09
C LEU A 432 -4.47 6.98 11.25
N PRO A 433 -4.83 7.08 9.97
CA PRO A 433 -4.48 8.22 9.14
C PRO A 433 -4.79 9.55 9.86
N GLU A 434 -3.82 10.47 9.87
CA GLU A 434 -3.90 11.69 10.68
C GLU A 434 -5.13 12.56 10.35
N PHE A 435 -5.61 12.53 9.10
CA PHE A 435 -6.80 13.29 8.70
C PHE A 435 -8.09 12.72 9.32
N ALA A 436 -8.09 11.45 9.70
CA ALA A 436 -9.24 10.73 10.27
C ALA A 436 -9.17 10.63 11.81
N SER A 437 -8.04 11.00 12.43
CA SER A 437 -7.84 10.92 13.87
C SER A 437 -7.90 12.29 14.54
N GLU A 438 -8.50 12.36 15.73
CA GLU A 438 -8.40 13.52 16.61
C GLU A 438 -6.98 13.66 17.19
N TYR A 439 -6.25 12.53 17.34
CA TYR A 439 -4.91 12.47 17.90
C TYR A 439 -3.91 12.22 16.77
N LYS A 440 -2.96 13.16 16.63
CA LYS A 440 -1.92 13.11 15.62
C LYS A 440 -0.59 12.67 16.21
N ASN A 441 0.33 12.21 15.38
CA ASN A 441 1.69 12.00 15.82
C ASN A 441 2.38 13.36 16.10
N ILE A 442 2.62 13.65 17.37
CA ILE A 442 3.26 14.89 17.82
C ILE A 442 4.73 14.69 18.23
N ALA A 443 5.30 13.49 18.04
CA ALA A 443 6.65 13.18 18.49
C ALA A 443 7.71 14.13 17.92
N ALA A 444 7.61 14.51 16.65
CA ALA A 444 8.52 15.45 15.99
C ALA A 444 8.49 16.90 16.58
N GLN A 445 7.48 17.22 17.44
CA GLN A 445 7.41 18.50 18.13
C GLN A 445 8.27 18.52 19.41
N ALA A 446 8.80 17.38 19.84
CA ALA A 446 9.61 17.27 21.05
C ALA A 446 11.09 17.51 20.75
N GLU A 447 11.81 18.06 21.74
CA GLU A 447 13.26 17.96 21.80
C GLU A 447 13.63 16.54 22.26
N VAL A 448 14.34 15.80 21.40
CA VAL A 448 14.70 14.41 21.66
C VAL A 448 16.14 14.31 22.14
N SER A 449 16.36 13.56 23.22
CA SER A 449 17.68 13.21 23.73
C SER A 449 17.71 11.77 24.21
N ALA A 450 18.88 11.14 24.23
CA ALA A 450 19.02 9.77 24.72
C ALA A 450 20.39 9.50 25.32
N THR A 451 20.48 8.48 26.16
CA THR A 451 21.74 7.95 26.68
C THR A 451 22.25 6.81 25.80
N GLY A 452 23.56 6.55 25.81
CA GLY A 452 24.13 5.37 25.18
C GLY A 452 24.08 5.33 23.65
N ILE A 453 23.90 6.46 22.97
CA ILE A 453 23.86 6.52 21.49
C ILE A 453 25.15 5.92 20.92
N ALA A 454 25.02 4.99 19.98
CA ALA A 454 26.16 4.36 19.31
C ALA A 454 26.89 5.32 18.36
N ASP A 455 28.18 5.08 18.13
CA ASP A 455 28.99 5.88 17.21
C ASP A 455 28.39 5.86 15.79
N GLY A 456 28.12 7.05 15.25
CA GLY A 456 27.55 7.21 13.91
C GLY A 456 26.02 7.22 13.85
N SER A 457 25.34 6.99 14.98
CA SER A 457 23.88 7.09 15.08
C SER A 457 23.41 8.48 15.51
N SER A 458 22.11 8.76 15.40
CA SER A 458 21.50 10.05 15.72
C SER A 458 20.10 9.88 16.30
N VAL A 459 19.77 10.67 17.31
CA VAL A 459 18.40 10.74 17.86
C VAL A 459 17.38 11.29 16.85
N SER A 460 17.83 11.94 15.77
CA SER A 460 16.92 12.45 14.74
C SER A 460 16.18 11.37 13.97
N PHE A 461 16.64 10.12 14.01
CA PHE A 461 15.96 8.98 13.37
C PHE A 461 14.81 8.42 14.22
N LEU A 462 14.65 8.92 15.46
CA LEU A 462 13.56 8.45 16.36
C LEU A 462 12.22 9.09 16.07
N THR A 463 12.18 10.19 15.31
CA THR A 463 10.96 10.96 15.05
C THR A 463 10.96 11.57 13.65
N ASP A 464 11.57 10.89 12.68
CA ASP A 464 11.65 11.35 11.29
C ASP A 464 10.48 10.85 10.42
N GLY A 465 9.57 10.06 11.01
CA GLY A 465 8.38 9.52 10.34
C GLY A 465 8.65 8.24 9.53
N LEU A 466 9.88 7.72 9.53
CA LEU A 466 10.29 6.63 8.66
C LEU A 466 10.37 5.30 9.41
N LEU A 467 9.51 4.37 9.05
CA LEU A 467 9.57 3.02 9.56
C LEU A 467 10.62 2.21 8.82
N SER A 468 11.60 1.68 9.53
CA SER A 468 12.60 0.80 8.96
C SER A 468 12.03 -0.59 8.76
N ILE A 469 11.68 -0.92 7.50
CA ILE A 469 11.08 -2.19 7.13
C ILE A 469 12.04 -2.98 6.26
N ASN A 470 12.22 -4.25 6.58
CA ASN A 470 13.04 -5.12 5.76
C ASN A 470 12.33 -5.49 4.47
N ARG A 471 12.91 -5.11 3.32
CA ARG A 471 12.29 -5.25 2.00
C ARG A 471 12.94 -6.31 1.13
N TYR A 472 14.12 -6.82 1.50
CA TYR A 472 14.95 -7.64 0.63
C TYR A 472 15.32 -8.98 1.24
N ALA A 473 15.34 -10.02 0.41
CA ALA A 473 15.74 -11.36 0.81
C ALA A 473 17.24 -11.50 1.09
N ASN A 474 18.07 -10.61 0.59
CA ASN A 474 19.53 -10.67 0.72
C ASN A 474 20.05 -9.51 1.57
N TYR A 475 20.42 -9.82 2.79
CA TYR A 475 20.98 -8.87 3.76
C TYR A 475 22.26 -8.18 3.32
N ASP A 476 23.05 -8.81 2.46
CA ASP A 476 24.41 -8.37 2.13
C ASP A 476 24.45 -7.25 1.07
N MET A 477 23.31 -6.82 0.53
CA MET A 477 23.31 -6.01 -0.69
C MET A 477 22.74 -4.60 -0.56
N VAL A 478 22.11 -4.22 0.56
CA VAL A 478 21.49 -2.89 0.65
C VAL A 478 21.93 -2.14 1.89
N GLU A 479 22.79 -1.15 1.70
CA GLU A 479 22.84 0.00 2.62
C GLU A 479 21.44 0.62 2.57
N THR A 480 20.63 0.34 3.58
CA THR A 480 19.34 1.01 3.70
C THR A 480 19.59 2.49 3.92
N TYR A 481 19.05 3.31 3.04
CA TYR A 481 19.06 4.77 3.18
C TYR A 481 18.20 5.23 4.36
N ILE A 482 17.34 4.38 4.90
CA ILE A 482 16.59 4.58 6.14
C ILE A 482 17.43 4.06 7.30
N LYS A 483 17.65 4.91 8.28
CA LYS A 483 18.48 4.62 9.45
C LYS A 483 17.63 4.47 10.69
N GLU A 484 18.12 3.66 11.60
CA GLU A 484 17.60 3.48 12.95
C GLU A 484 18.52 4.16 13.95
N THR A 485 18.00 4.56 15.10
CA THR A 485 18.84 5.01 16.20
C THR A 485 19.37 3.82 16.95
N GLU A 486 20.67 3.60 16.91
CA GLU A 486 21.38 2.52 17.59
C GLU A 486 21.93 2.99 18.94
N PHE A 487 21.91 2.08 19.92
CA PHE A 487 22.38 2.31 21.28
C PHE A 487 23.31 1.19 21.73
N SER A 488 24.27 1.51 22.58
CA SER A 488 25.20 0.57 23.19
C SER A 488 24.65 0.05 24.52
N GLY A 489 23.68 -0.86 24.45
CA GLY A 489 23.01 -1.47 25.62
C GLY A 489 21.76 -0.71 26.06
N GLU A 490 21.43 -0.81 27.36
CA GLU A 490 20.28 -0.10 27.95
C GLU A 490 20.32 1.41 27.68
N THR A 491 19.19 1.96 27.29
CA THR A 491 19.05 3.39 27.00
C THR A 491 17.82 4.00 27.70
N THR A 492 17.92 5.30 27.97
CA THR A 492 16.76 6.14 28.30
C THR A 492 16.63 7.19 27.22
N ILE A 493 15.50 7.17 26.50
CA ILE A 493 15.12 8.15 25.49
C ILE A 493 14.18 9.15 26.16
N THR A 494 14.45 10.45 25.97
CA THR A 494 13.62 11.54 26.52
C THR A 494 13.06 12.37 25.39
N LEU A 495 11.73 12.53 25.35
CA LEU A 495 11.01 13.46 24.50
C LEU A 495 10.48 14.60 25.38
N LYS A 496 10.87 15.83 25.10
CA LYS A 496 10.50 17.01 25.87
C LYS A 496 9.78 18.02 24.99
N PHE A 497 8.54 18.33 25.33
CA PHE A 497 7.73 19.33 24.65
C PHE A 497 7.87 20.71 25.33
N ASP A 498 7.78 21.76 24.53
CA ASP A 498 7.82 23.14 25.04
C ASP A 498 6.64 23.45 25.97
N ASP A 499 5.46 22.86 25.68
CA ASP A 499 4.22 23.01 26.43
C ASP A 499 3.62 21.66 26.82
N TYR A 500 2.71 21.64 27.77
CA TYR A 500 1.93 20.45 28.10
C TYR A 500 1.03 20.06 26.93
N LYS A 501 1.12 18.81 26.53
CA LYS A 501 0.33 18.18 25.45
C LYS A 501 -0.67 17.20 26.06
N THR A 502 -1.84 17.10 25.46
CA THR A 502 -2.79 16.03 25.75
C THR A 502 -2.38 14.80 24.96
N ILE A 503 -2.04 13.72 25.64
CA ILE A 503 -1.52 12.50 25.02
C ILE A 503 -2.48 11.34 25.33
N ARG A 504 -2.67 10.46 24.35
CA ARG A 504 -3.57 9.32 24.39
C ARG A 504 -2.87 7.97 24.17
N ALA A 505 -1.75 7.98 23.42
CA ALA A 505 -0.97 6.76 23.18
C ALA A 505 0.50 7.06 22.86
N LEU A 506 1.33 6.05 23.08
CA LEU A 506 2.73 6.00 22.72
C LEU A 506 3.01 4.72 21.95
N MET A 507 3.76 4.81 20.87
CA MET A 507 4.26 3.68 20.09
C MET A 507 5.78 3.80 19.92
N VAL A 508 6.49 2.71 20.17
CA VAL A 508 7.95 2.63 19.99
C VAL A 508 8.23 1.48 19.03
N TYR A 509 8.68 1.81 17.84
CA TYR A 509 8.88 0.83 16.76
C TYR A 509 10.24 0.17 16.86
N ASN A 510 10.21 -1.14 16.72
CA ASN A 510 11.39 -1.99 16.82
C ASN A 510 12.27 -1.91 15.57
N SER A 511 13.51 -2.38 15.72
CA SER A 511 14.44 -2.55 14.61
C SER A 511 13.88 -3.53 13.56
N LYS A 512 14.22 -3.27 12.29
CA LYS A 512 14.10 -4.25 11.21
C LYS A 512 15.07 -5.43 11.36
N ASN A 513 16.12 -5.24 12.15
CA ASN A 513 17.17 -6.22 12.34
C ASN A 513 17.00 -6.90 13.71
N MET A 514 16.75 -8.20 13.71
CA MET A 514 16.56 -8.97 14.93
C MET A 514 17.77 -8.95 15.85
N GLU A 515 18.99 -8.77 15.31
CA GLU A 515 20.21 -8.70 16.13
C GLU A 515 20.27 -7.46 17.02
N SER A 516 19.53 -6.41 16.68
CA SER A 516 19.45 -5.16 17.43
C SER A 516 18.05 -4.86 17.98
N ALA A 517 17.16 -5.81 17.94
CA ALA A 517 15.81 -5.63 18.42
C ALA A 517 15.71 -5.54 19.95
N PHE A 518 14.69 -4.84 20.44
CA PHE A 518 14.26 -4.94 21.84
C PHE A 518 13.04 -5.87 21.95
N TYR A 519 12.85 -6.48 23.14
CA TYR A 519 11.72 -7.35 23.39
C TYR A 519 10.56 -6.61 24.06
N ASP A 520 10.86 -5.81 25.08
CA ASP A 520 9.90 -4.97 25.77
C ASP A 520 10.53 -3.63 26.20
N ILE A 521 9.69 -2.73 26.65
CA ILE A 521 10.08 -1.47 27.25
C ILE A 521 9.96 -1.64 28.76
N GLU A 522 11.06 -1.45 29.47
CA GLU A 522 11.11 -1.66 30.91
C GLU A 522 10.20 -0.68 31.64
N ARG A 523 10.25 0.61 31.24
CA ARG A 523 9.49 1.67 31.89
C ARG A 523 9.28 2.86 30.96
N VAL A 524 8.10 3.48 31.08
CA VAL A 524 7.81 4.81 30.56
C VAL A 524 7.37 5.71 31.69
N GLU A 525 7.99 6.88 31.78
CA GLU A 525 7.65 7.93 32.75
C GLU A 525 7.11 9.15 32.02
N PHE A 526 6.07 9.76 32.60
CA PHE A 526 5.41 10.95 32.08
C PHE A 526 5.39 12.05 33.14
N ASP A 527 5.97 13.20 32.86
CA ASP A 527 5.86 14.36 33.75
C ASP A 527 4.57 15.13 33.46
N CYS A 528 3.56 14.86 34.29
CA CYS A 528 2.17 15.26 34.09
C CYS A 528 1.77 16.50 34.90
N ARG A 529 0.85 17.28 34.31
CA ARG A 529 0.01 18.24 35.03
C ARG A 529 -1.33 17.55 35.34
N LEU A 530 -1.69 17.52 36.61
CA LEU A 530 -2.93 16.90 37.09
C LEU A 530 -4.11 17.89 36.99
N GLU A 531 -5.33 17.36 37.03
CA GLU A 531 -6.57 18.17 36.98
C GLU A 531 -6.65 19.27 38.02
N ASP A 532 -6.07 19.07 39.21
CA ASP A 532 -6.01 20.07 40.28
C ASP A 532 -4.89 21.12 40.09
N GLY A 533 -4.18 21.06 38.97
CA GLY A 533 -3.06 21.94 38.62
C GLY A 533 -1.74 21.60 39.31
N THR A 534 -1.68 20.53 40.08
CA THR A 534 -0.42 20.02 40.64
C THR A 534 0.36 19.20 39.60
N PHE A 535 1.63 18.90 39.87
CA PHE A 535 2.50 18.15 38.99
C PHE A 535 2.89 16.82 39.62
N ALA A 536 2.95 15.78 38.82
CA ALA A 536 3.41 14.47 39.25
C ALA A 536 4.02 13.69 38.08
N THR A 537 5.04 12.92 38.37
CA THR A 537 5.52 11.89 37.43
C THR A 537 4.60 10.67 37.55
N LYS A 538 4.01 10.27 36.44
CA LYS A 538 3.26 9.02 36.28
C LYS A 538 4.07 8.05 35.46
N TYR A 539 3.83 6.75 35.59
CA TYR A 539 4.59 5.75 34.86
C TYR A 539 3.78 4.51 34.51
N ILE A 540 4.30 3.80 33.51
CA ILE A 540 3.91 2.48 33.06
C ILE A 540 5.14 1.59 33.16
N ASP A 541 5.01 0.42 33.75
CA ASP A 541 6.07 -0.59 33.82
C ASP A 541 5.74 -1.74 32.88
N GLY A 542 6.69 -2.17 32.05
CA GLY A 542 6.59 -3.36 31.23
C GLY A 542 5.65 -3.23 30.04
N LEU A 543 6.10 -2.58 28.96
CA LEU A 543 5.39 -2.59 27.68
C LEU A 543 5.97 -3.67 26.80
N ALA A 544 5.17 -4.67 26.50
CA ALA A 544 5.53 -5.65 25.50
C ALA A 544 5.07 -5.19 24.09
N TYR A 545 5.70 -5.72 23.05
CA TYR A 545 5.36 -5.39 21.67
C TYR A 545 4.95 -6.63 20.89
N ASP A 546 4.42 -6.39 19.71
CA ASP A 546 3.85 -7.39 18.84
C ASP A 546 4.93 -8.33 18.27
N ILE A 547 4.96 -9.54 18.75
CA ILE A 547 5.81 -10.64 18.24
C ILE A 547 4.92 -11.62 17.51
N LYS A 548 5.39 -12.09 16.36
CA LYS A 548 4.77 -13.19 15.64
C LYS A 548 5.73 -14.37 15.57
N ALA A 549 5.26 -15.54 15.95
CA ALA A 549 5.94 -16.78 15.62
C ALA A 549 5.86 -16.99 14.10
N TYR A 550 7.00 -17.15 13.44
CA TYR A 550 7.01 -17.61 12.06
C TYR A 550 6.68 -19.09 12.01
N THR A 551 5.78 -19.45 11.11
CA THR A 551 5.36 -20.84 10.89
C THR A 551 6.40 -21.67 10.15
N SER A 552 7.59 -21.15 9.92
CA SER A 552 8.69 -21.91 9.35
C SER A 552 9.14 -23.00 10.34
N THR A 553 9.78 -23.99 9.83
CA THR A 553 10.13 -25.28 10.43
C THR A 553 10.86 -25.24 11.79
N ASP A 554 11.12 -24.07 12.34
CA ASP A 554 12.05 -23.91 13.47
C ASP A 554 11.41 -23.38 14.78
N ASP A 555 10.10 -23.14 14.84
CA ASP A 555 9.38 -22.66 16.04
C ASP A 555 10.05 -21.42 16.70
N ILE A 556 10.50 -20.46 15.87
CA ILE A 556 11.20 -19.27 16.35
C ILE A 556 10.24 -18.08 16.32
N ASP A 557 10.09 -17.42 17.47
CA ASP A 557 9.44 -16.12 17.54
C ASP A 557 10.34 -15.08 16.88
N VAL A 558 9.84 -14.39 15.86
CA VAL A 558 10.58 -13.33 15.18
C VAL A 558 9.81 -12.03 15.27
N LEU A 559 10.56 -10.95 15.33
CA LEU A 559 9.99 -9.62 15.31
C LEU A 559 9.31 -9.36 14.00
N ARG A 560 8.13 -8.78 14.07
CA ARG A 560 7.44 -8.29 12.92
C ARG A 560 8.11 -7.01 12.45
N PRO A 561 8.55 -6.88 11.18
CA PRO A 561 9.03 -5.62 10.66
C PRO A 561 8.02 -4.50 10.90
N ALA A 562 8.49 -3.32 11.32
CA ALA A 562 7.66 -2.19 11.72
C ALA A 562 6.64 -2.47 12.84
N SER A 563 6.87 -3.48 13.69
CA SER A 563 6.06 -3.66 14.88
C SER A 563 6.46 -2.68 15.98
N SER A 564 5.50 -2.34 16.84
CA SER A 564 5.70 -1.39 17.92
C SER A 564 5.29 -1.94 19.29
N ALA A 565 5.98 -1.50 20.32
CA ALA A 565 5.46 -1.55 21.68
C ALA A 565 4.44 -0.42 21.85
N ILE A 566 3.26 -0.72 22.36
CA ILE A 566 2.14 0.22 22.42
C ILE A 566 1.70 0.43 23.85
N ALA A 567 1.54 1.70 24.23
CA ALA A 567 0.82 2.12 25.43
C ALA A 567 -0.38 2.96 25.01
N GLU A 568 -1.58 2.49 25.27
CA GLU A 568 -2.82 3.22 25.13
C GLU A 568 -3.43 3.48 26.51
N PHE A 569 -3.87 4.71 26.77
CA PHE A 569 -4.38 5.11 28.09
C PHE A 569 -5.36 6.28 27.97
N ASP A 570 -6.11 6.55 29.04
CA ASP A 570 -6.93 7.75 29.14
C ASP A 570 -6.06 9.01 28.99
N GLU A 571 -6.62 10.07 28.44
CA GLU A 571 -5.90 11.33 28.23
C GLU A 571 -5.10 11.77 29.46
N ILE A 572 -3.86 12.13 29.22
CA ILE A 572 -3.00 12.77 30.21
C ILE A 572 -2.42 14.07 29.63
N GLU A 573 -2.23 15.07 30.48
CA GLU A 573 -1.45 16.25 30.14
C GLU A 573 0.00 16.07 30.60
N CYS A 574 0.94 15.96 29.68
CA CYS A 574 2.36 15.87 30.01
C CYS A 574 3.23 16.69 29.06
N ASN A 575 4.44 17.06 29.51
CA ASN A 575 5.41 17.79 28.71
C ASN A 575 6.76 17.09 28.59
N GLU A 576 6.95 15.95 29.27
CA GLU A 576 8.17 15.14 29.12
C GLU A 576 7.83 13.66 29.25
N ILE A 577 8.37 12.86 28.34
CA ILE A 577 8.25 11.41 28.32
C ILE A 577 9.65 10.82 28.36
N ARG A 578 9.91 9.89 29.27
CA ARG A 578 11.17 9.14 29.37
C ARG A 578 10.88 7.66 29.17
N ILE A 579 11.57 7.04 28.23
CA ILE A 579 11.39 5.65 27.83
C ILE A 579 12.69 4.91 28.13
N THR A 580 12.64 3.92 29.02
CA THR A 580 13.78 3.06 29.33
C THR A 580 13.62 1.72 28.63
N ILE A 581 14.60 1.37 27.79
CA ILE A 581 14.59 0.19 26.94
C ILE A 581 15.87 -0.60 27.18
N THR A 582 15.74 -1.93 27.25
CA THR A 582 16.86 -2.87 27.34
C THR A 582 16.93 -3.73 26.09
N PRO A 583 18.13 -4.16 25.67
CA PRO A 583 18.27 -5.12 24.57
C PRO A 583 17.52 -6.43 24.87
N ALA A 584 17.00 -7.06 23.82
CA ALA A 584 16.45 -8.40 23.94
C ALA A 584 17.54 -9.41 24.33
N THR A 585 17.16 -10.46 25.05
CA THR A 585 18.06 -11.55 25.42
C THR A 585 17.95 -12.71 24.43
N GLU A 586 18.96 -13.57 24.36
CA GLU A 586 18.96 -14.78 23.54
C GLU A 586 17.80 -15.74 23.89
N GLU A 587 17.32 -15.71 25.13
CA GLU A 587 16.15 -16.51 25.57
C GLU A 587 14.84 -15.93 25.03
N GLN A 588 14.76 -14.60 24.90
CA GLN A 588 13.58 -13.88 24.41
C GLN A 588 13.47 -13.97 22.90
N ILE A 589 14.60 -13.90 22.19
CA ILE A 589 14.67 -13.98 20.73
C ILE A 589 15.73 -15.00 20.32
N PRO A 590 15.41 -16.31 20.34
CA PRO A 590 16.35 -17.35 19.99
C PRO A 590 16.56 -17.40 18.47
N VAL A 591 17.47 -16.60 17.94
CA VAL A 591 17.88 -16.63 16.52
C VAL A 591 19.24 -17.29 16.40
N HIS A 592 19.37 -18.22 15.46
CA HIS A 592 20.66 -18.88 15.20
C HIS A 592 21.70 -17.87 14.71
N GLY A 593 22.74 -17.66 15.52
CA GLY A 593 23.91 -16.88 15.12
C GLY A 593 24.12 -15.56 15.84
N PHE A 594 23.34 -15.23 16.86
CA PHE A 594 23.58 -14.05 17.69
C PHE A 594 24.98 -14.11 18.33
N ASN A 595 25.83 -13.17 17.95
CA ASN A 595 27.15 -13.03 18.51
C ASN A 595 27.32 -11.81 19.43
N ASP A 596 26.40 -10.86 19.44
CA ASP A 596 26.51 -9.66 20.27
C ASP A 596 25.14 -8.98 20.50
N LEU A 597 24.48 -9.34 21.59
CA LEU A 597 23.20 -8.76 22.04
C LEU A 597 23.37 -7.38 22.73
N ALA A 598 24.52 -6.76 22.60
CA ALA A 598 24.82 -5.49 23.27
C ALA A 598 24.32 -4.26 22.49
N ILE A 599 23.79 -4.43 21.27
CA ILE A 599 23.26 -3.36 20.46
C ILE A 599 21.74 -3.36 20.56
N LEU A 600 21.16 -2.18 20.73
CA LEU A 600 19.74 -1.91 20.73
C LEU A 600 19.46 -0.89 19.64
N ALA A 601 18.45 -1.06 18.82
CA ALA A 601 18.02 -0.08 17.84
C ALA A 601 16.52 0.17 17.91
N VAL A 602 16.14 1.44 17.74
CA VAL A 602 14.77 1.90 17.68
C VAL A 602 14.56 2.57 16.32
N SER A 603 13.54 2.14 15.60
CA SER A 603 13.22 2.64 14.26
C SER A 603 12.53 4.00 14.34
N GLU A 604 11.48 4.11 15.16
CA GLU A 604 10.63 5.30 15.24
C GLU A 604 9.91 5.36 16.59
N ILE A 605 9.54 6.55 17.04
CA ILE A 605 8.66 6.78 18.18
C ILE A 605 7.50 7.66 17.71
N ARG A 606 6.27 7.21 17.94
CA ARG A 606 5.06 8.01 17.70
C ARG A 606 4.36 8.31 19.02
N VAL A 607 3.95 9.54 19.18
CA VAL A 607 3.17 10.03 20.34
C VAL A 607 1.86 10.55 19.81
N LEU A 608 0.75 9.85 20.09
CA LEU A 608 -0.57 10.26 19.64
C LEU A 608 -1.15 11.26 20.65
N GLY A 609 -1.23 12.50 20.22
CA GLY A 609 -1.62 13.62 21.06
C GLY A 609 -2.23 14.80 20.29
N LYS A 610 -2.66 15.82 21.07
CA LYS A 610 -3.23 17.08 20.55
C LYS A 610 -2.84 18.29 21.40
#